data_40281a38ba4dc380580be0a060d2e650
#
_entry.id   40281a38ba4dc380580be0a060d2e650
#
_cell.length_a   1.000
_cell.length_b   1.000
_cell.length_c   1.000
_cell.angle_alpha   90.00
_cell.angle_beta   90.00
_cell.angle_gamma   90.00
#
_symmetry.space_group_name_H-M   'P 1'
#
loop_
_entity.id
_entity.type
_entity.pdbx_description
1 polymer ?
#
loop_
_entity_poly.entity_id
_entity_poly.type
_entity_poly.pdbx_seq_one_letter_code
_entity_poly.pdbx_strand_id
1 'polypeptide(L)'
;MIKIKYNNKNTFEEVSFYRNGNLVTMTPTSPNPSGFTTWKLDGKTQLGDFSEFTTVYKVDGESVTYSNDGSVYVEPPKPTEEELRRQALQTEKAELEAWLKEHDYIGVKIATKRATVEEYANEIAEMTEKANRINEINELLESL
;
A
#
# COMPACT_ATOMS: atom_id res chain seq x y z
N MET A 1 3.20 14.97 -26.45
CA MET A 1 2.18 16.02 -26.22
C MET A 1 1.20 16.05 -27.38
N ILE A 2 -0.05 16.20 -27.06
CA ILE A 2 -1.14 16.40 -28.03
C ILE A 2 -2.04 17.52 -27.55
N LYS A 3 -2.96 17.95 -28.41
CA LYS A 3 -4.04 18.87 -28.00
C LYS A 3 -5.32 18.09 -27.76
N ILE A 4 -6.08 18.50 -26.77
CA ILE A 4 -7.45 18.02 -26.53
C ILE A 4 -8.43 19.16 -26.54
N LYS A 5 -9.67 18.84 -26.85
CA LYS A 5 -10.78 19.77 -26.75
C LYS A 5 -11.95 19.06 -26.05
N TYR A 6 -12.34 19.58 -24.89
CA TYR A 6 -13.52 19.08 -24.20
C TYR A 6 -14.79 19.42 -25.00
N ASN A 7 -15.77 18.52 -24.98
CA ASN A 7 -16.99 18.68 -25.77
C ASN A 7 -17.81 19.92 -25.39
N ASN A 8 -17.67 20.37 -24.14
CA ASN A 8 -18.34 21.58 -23.65
C ASN A 8 -17.51 22.87 -23.76
N LYS A 9 -16.34 22.81 -24.42
CA LYS A 9 -15.44 23.94 -24.61
C LYS A 9 -15.04 24.10 -26.08
N ASN A 10 -14.68 25.30 -26.46
CA ASN A 10 -14.20 25.64 -27.81
C ASN A 10 -12.70 25.89 -27.86
N THR A 11 -11.97 25.58 -26.79
CA THR A 11 -10.54 25.83 -26.68
C THR A 11 -9.77 24.53 -26.55
N PHE A 12 -8.54 24.51 -27.11
CA PHE A 12 -7.64 23.40 -26.97
C PHE A 12 -6.79 23.52 -25.71
N GLU A 13 -6.41 22.37 -25.16
CA GLU A 13 -5.41 22.25 -24.08
C GLU A 13 -4.29 21.32 -24.56
N GLU A 14 -3.05 21.71 -24.31
CA GLU A 14 -1.91 20.83 -24.54
C GLU A 14 -1.68 19.92 -23.34
N VAL A 15 -1.68 18.63 -23.57
CA VAL A 15 -1.55 17.64 -22.49
C VAL A 15 -0.64 16.49 -22.92
N SER A 16 -0.03 15.83 -21.91
CA SER A 16 0.49 14.48 -22.06
C SER A 16 -0.67 13.50 -21.96
N PHE A 17 -0.78 12.62 -22.94
CA PHE A 17 -1.92 11.69 -23.05
C PHE A 17 -1.41 10.24 -22.91
N TYR A 18 -2.07 9.50 -22.03
CA TYR A 18 -1.78 8.08 -21.83
C TYR A 18 -3.07 7.28 -21.73
N ARG A 19 -3.17 6.21 -22.47
CA ARG A 19 -4.33 5.31 -22.43
C ARG A 19 -3.92 3.94 -21.91
N ASN A 20 -4.72 3.42 -20.97
CA ASN A 20 -4.57 2.08 -20.44
C ASN A 20 -5.96 1.40 -20.41
N GLY A 21 -6.31 0.66 -21.46
CA GLY A 21 -7.62 0.03 -21.57
C GLY A 21 -8.77 1.03 -21.55
N ASN A 22 -9.62 0.92 -20.54
CA ASN A 22 -10.78 1.80 -20.34
C ASN A 22 -10.46 3.10 -19.60
N LEU A 23 -9.18 3.37 -19.33
CA LEU A 23 -8.71 4.55 -18.61
C LEU A 23 -7.81 5.41 -19.49
N VAL A 24 -8.00 6.71 -19.39
CA VAL A 24 -7.19 7.74 -20.07
C VAL A 24 -6.71 8.74 -19.04
N THR A 25 -5.40 8.97 -19.00
CA THR A 25 -4.80 9.98 -18.11
C THR A 25 -4.22 11.12 -18.92
N MET A 26 -4.52 12.34 -18.51
CA MET A 26 -4.05 13.57 -19.15
C MET A 26 -3.44 14.52 -18.11
N THR A 27 -2.32 15.16 -18.49
CA THR A 27 -1.58 16.10 -17.64
C THR A 27 -1.00 17.25 -18.49
N PRO A 28 -1.09 18.52 -18.15
CA PRO A 28 -1.92 19.09 -17.08
C PRO A 28 -3.34 19.34 -17.58
N THR A 29 -4.33 19.11 -16.76
CA THR A 29 -5.73 19.44 -17.05
C THR A 29 -6.54 19.51 -15.76
N SER A 30 -7.74 20.06 -15.86
CA SER A 30 -8.70 20.07 -14.75
C SER A 30 -9.85 19.10 -15.04
N PRO A 31 -10.50 18.55 -14.01
CA PRO A 31 -11.61 17.63 -14.19
C PRO A 31 -12.74 18.24 -15.02
N ASN A 32 -13.13 17.54 -16.09
CA ASN A 32 -14.25 17.96 -16.95
C ASN A 32 -14.90 16.71 -17.58
N PRO A 33 -15.99 16.19 -17.00
CA PRO A 33 -16.61 14.93 -17.42
C PRO A 33 -17.56 15.05 -18.61
N SER A 34 -17.24 15.90 -19.58
CA SER A 34 -18.07 16.10 -20.78
C SER A 34 -17.68 15.24 -21.97
N GLY A 35 -16.63 14.47 -21.84
CA GLY A 35 -15.96 13.82 -22.97
C GLY A 35 -15.07 14.82 -23.72
N PHE A 36 -14.22 14.33 -24.60
CA PHE A 36 -13.25 15.14 -25.31
C PHE A 36 -12.81 14.50 -26.63
N THR A 37 -12.15 15.29 -27.45
CA THR A 37 -11.50 14.83 -28.68
C THR A 37 -10.01 15.13 -28.61
N THR A 38 -9.21 14.30 -29.26
CA THR A 38 -7.75 14.45 -29.31
C THR A 38 -7.31 14.93 -30.69
N TRP A 39 -6.28 15.77 -30.70
CA TRP A 39 -5.81 16.46 -31.91
C TRP A 39 -4.29 16.51 -31.92
N LYS A 40 -3.72 16.58 -33.13
CA LYS A 40 -2.30 16.92 -33.28
C LYS A 40 -2.06 18.35 -32.77
N LEU A 41 -0.79 18.67 -32.50
CA LEU A 41 -0.40 19.99 -32.03
C LEU A 41 -0.76 21.14 -33.01
N ASP A 42 -1.00 20.81 -34.28
CA ASP A 42 -1.45 21.78 -35.29
C ASP A 42 -2.89 22.28 -35.03
N GLY A 43 -3.64 21.60 -34.15
CA GLY A 43 -5.03 21.92 -33.88
C GLY A 43 -5.99 21.70 -35.04
N LYS A 44 -5.56 21.03 -36.09
CA LYS A 44 -6.33 20.81 -37.34
C LYS A 44 -6.60 19.35 -37.62
N THR A 45 -5.74 18.45 -37.16
CA THR A 45 -5.85 17.03 -37.42
C THR A 45 -6.36 16.31 -36.18
N GLN A 46 -7.59 15.81 -36.23
CA GLN A 46 -8.18 15.02 -35.16
C GLN A 46 -7.54 13.63 -35.11
N LEU A 47 -7.11 13.21 -33.92
CA LEU A 47 -6.53 11.91 -33.69
C LEU A 47 -7.55 10.87 -33.21
N GLY A 48 -8.52 11.29 -32.41
CA GLY A 48 -9.52 10.38 -31.86
C GLY A 48 -10.69 11.09 -31.21
N ASP A 49 -11.73 10.30 -30.94
CA ASP A 49 -12.94 10.75 -30.26
C ASP A 49 -13.08 9.97 -28.95
N PHE A 50 -13.07 10.69 -27.85
CA PHE A 50 -13.17 10.14 -26.49
C PHE A 50 -14.40 10.67 -25.79
N SER A 51 -15.49 10.87 -26.52
CA SER A 51 -16.77 11.37 -26.00
C SER A 51 -17.40 10.42 -24.96
N GLU A 52 -16.98 9.15 -24.92
CA GLU A 52 -17.46 8.16 -23.94
C GLU A 52 -16.74 8.27 -22.59
N PHE A 53 -15.61 8.96 -22.52
CA PHE A 53 -14.85 9.16 -21.30
C PHE A 53 -15.43 10.31 -20.48
N THR A 54 -16.58 10.06 -19.87
CA THR A 54 -17.38 11.07 -19.16
C THR A 54 -17.37 10.88 -17.64
N THR A 55 -16.62 9.90 -17.14
CA THR A 55 -16.48 9.66 -15.70
C THR A 55 -15.07 9.98 -15.24
N VAL A 56 -14.94 10.86 -14.25
CA VAL A 56 -13.65 11.13 -13.60
C VAL A 56 -13.30 9.95 -12.70
N TYR A 57 -12.27 9.21 -13.09
CA TYR A 57 -11.80 8.04 -12.34
C TYR A 57 -10.95 8.46 -11.14
N LYS A 58 -9.96 9.35 -11.37
CA LYS A 58 -9.06 9.83 -10.33
C LYS A 58 -8.50 11.20 -10.70
N VAL A 59 -8.30 12.05 -9.70
CA VAL A 59 -7.58 13.32 -9.83
C VAL A 59 -6.34 13.25 -8.96
N ASP A 60 -5.18 13.54 -9.56
CA ASP A 60 -3.89 13.55 -8.87
C ASP A 60 -3.11 14.81 -9.27
N GLY A 61 -3.28 15.87 -8.47
CA GLY A 61 -2.72 17.19 -8.80
C GLY A 61 -3.26 17.72 -10.12
N GLU A 62 -2.37 17.93 -11.10
CA GLU A 62 -2.73 18.41 -12.45
C GLU A 62 -3.09 17.28 -13.41
N SER A 63 -3.02 16.02 -12.95
CA SER A 63 -3.37 14.84 -13.73
C SER A 63 -4.80 14.41 -13.45
N VAL A 64 -5.55 14.13 -14.51
CA VAL A 64 -6.92 13.62 -14.42
C VAL A 64 -7.01 12.33 -15.23
N THR A 65 -7.58 11.30 -14.60
CA THR A 65 -7.87 10.04 -15.26
C THR A 65 -9.37 9.92 -15.47
N TYR A 66 -9.78 9.58 -16.68
CA TYR A 66 -11.17 9.36 -17.05
C TYR A 66 -11.40 7.88 -17.40
N SER A 67 -12.61 7.40 -17.13
CA SER A 67 -13.05 6.07 -17.54
C SER A 67 -14.22 6.17 -18.52
N ASN A 68 -14.37 5.15 -19.37
CA ASN A 68 -15.47 5.04 -20.32
C ASN A 68 -16.57 4.03 -19.88
N ASP A 69 -16.36 3.36 -18.78
CA ASP A 69 -17.25 2.32 -18.23
C ASP A 69 -17.91 2.73 -16.91
N GLY A 70 -17.75 4.00 -16.51
CA GLY A 70 -18.31 4.52 -15.26
C GLY A 70 -17.52 4.16 -14.01
N SER A 71 -16.37 3.50 -14.15
CA SER A 71 -15.54 3.15 -12.99
C SER A 71 -14.91 4.37 -12.34
N VAL A 72 -14.75 4.31 -11.02
CA VAL A 72 -14.15 5.34 -10.18
C VAL A 72 -13.09 4.68 -9.29
N TYR A 73 -11.98 5.38 -9.06
CA TYR A 73 -10.93 4.90 -8.17
C TYR A 73 -11.46 4.75 -6.74
N VAL A 74 -11.22 3.57 -6.17
CA VAL A 74 -11.53 3.29 -4.77
C VAL A 74 -10.22 3.02 -4.05
N GLU A 75 -9.92 3.84 -3.04
CA GLU A 75 -8.73 3.60 -2.22
C GLU A 75 -8.86 2.27 -1.48
N PRO A 76 -7.77 1.47 -1.42
CA PRO A 76 -7.76 0.27 -0.58
C PRO A 76 -8.07 0.67 0.88
N PRO A 77 -8.86 -0.12 1.60
CA PRO A 77 -9.13 0.17 3.00
C PRO A 77 -7.83 0.17 3.79
N LYS A 78 -7.62 1.21 4.61
CA LYS A 78 -6.48 1.28 5.51
C LYS A 78 -6.66 0.26 6.63
N PRO A 79 -5.57 -0.38 7.12
CA PRO A 79 -5.65 -1.24 8.29
C PRO A 79 -6.22 -0.46 9.48
N THR A 80 -7.09 -1.10 10.26
CA THR A 80 -7.60 -0.52 11.50
C THR A 80 -6.49 -0.47 12.57
N GLU A 81 -6.67 0.34 13.62
CA GLU A 81 -5.72 0.36 14.74
C GLU A 81 -5.59 -1.02 15.38
N GLU A 82 -6.68 -1.77 15.47
CA GLU A 82 -6.69 -3.15 15.98
C GLU A 82 -5.85 -4.08 15.12
N GLU A 83 -5.97 -4.00 13.79
CA GLU A 83 -5.17 -4.80 12.86
C GLU A 83 -3.69 -4.47 12.94
N LEU A 84 -3.33 -3.18 13.02
CA LEU A 84 -1.95 -2.72 13.18
C LEU A 84 -1.37 -3.20 14.51
N ARG A 85 -2.14 -3.14 15.58
CA ARG A 85 -1.74 -3.61 16.91
C ARG A 85 -1.50 -5.11 16.92
N ARG A 86 -2.38 -5.88 16.27
CA ARG A 86 -2.23 -7.33 16.12
C ARG A 86 -0.95 -7.67 15.36
N GLN A 87 -0.69 -7.00 14.25
CA GLN A 87 0.54 -7.20 13.47
C GLN A 87 1.79 -6.88 14.28
N ALA A 88 1.79 -5.78 15.04
CA ALA A 88 2.91 -5.41 15.90
C ALA A 88 3.19 -6.47 16.98
N LEU A 89 2.14 -6.99 17.61
CA LEU A 89 2.26 -8.03 18.62
C LEU A 89 2.77 -9.35 18.02
N GLN A 90 2.28 -9.73 16.86
CA GLN A 90 2.73 -10.94 16.16
C GLN A 90 4.20 -10.84 15.75
N THR A 91 4.64 -9.67 15.28
CA THR A 91 6.03 -9.40 14.93
C THR A 91 6.94 -9.49 16.16
N GLU A 92 6.56 -8.85 17.25
CA GLU A 92 7.30 -8.92 18.53
C GLU A 92 7.42 -10.37 19.00
N LYS A 93 6.31 -11.12 18.98
CA LYS A 93 6.30 -12.53 19.35
C LYS A 93 7.26 -13.35 18.51
N ALA A 94 7.26 -13.17 17.19
CA ALA A 94 8.16 -13.89 16.28
C ALA A 94 9.63 -13.59 16.58
N GLU A 95 9.97 -12.34 16.85
CA GLU A 95 11.33 -11.94 17.22
C GLU A 95 11.77 -12.58 18.55
N LEU A 96 10.88 -12.61 19.54
CA LEU A 96 11.15 -13.23 20.83
C LEU A 96 11.33 -14.74 20.71
N GLU A 97 10.50 -15.41 19.93
CA GLU A 97 10.60 -16.85 19.67
C GLU A 97 11.88 -17.19 18.92
N ALA A 98 12.30 -16.39 17.95
CA ALA A 98 13.57 -16.56 17.24
C ALA A 98 14.76 -16.43 18.17
N TRP A 99 14.75 -15.44 19.06
CA TRP A 99 15.80 -15.25 20.06
C TRP A 99 15.88 -16.46 21.01
N LEU A 100 14.74 -16.94 21.51
CA LEU A 100 14.70 -18.11 22.40
C LEU A 100 15.22 -19.36 21.70
N LYS A 101 14.86 -19.56 20.45
CA LYS A 101 15.35 -20.69 19.64
C LYS A 101 16.86 -20.65 19.46
N GLU A 102 17.43 -19.48 19.22
CA GLU A 102 18.88 -19.31 19.12
C GLU A 102 19.62 -19.65 20.41
N HIS A 103 18.95 -19.55 21.57
CA HIS A 103 19.51 -19.77 22.89
C HIS A 103 19.11 -21.09 23.52
N ASP A 104 18.40 -21.97 22.82
CA ASP A 104 17.99 -23.29 23.29
C ASP A 104 19.19 -24.18 23.68
N TYR A 105 20.36 -23.96 23.08
CA TYR A 105 21.58 -24.71 23.40
C TYR A 105 21.99 -24.58 24.86
N ILE A 106 21.62 -23.50 25.55
CA ILE A 106 21.93 -23.27 26.96
C ILE A 106 21.30 -24.35 27.83
N GLY A 107 20.03 -24.64 27.61
CA GLY A 107 19.32 -25.72 28.31
C GLY A 107 19.96 -27.09 28.09
N VAL A 108 20.36 -27.38 26.85
CA VAL A 108 21.06 -28.63 26.50
C VAL A 108 22.41 -28.73 27.21
N LYS A 109 23.21 -27.66 27.22
CA LYS A 109 24.51 -27.63 27.92
C LYS A 109 24.36 -27.89 29.42
N ILE A 110 23.37 -27.24 30.05
CA ILE A 110 23.09 -27.44 31.48
C ILE A 110 22.62 -28.87 31.75
N ALA A 111 21.69 -29.39 30.98
CA ALA A 111 21.14 -30.72 31.11
C ALA A 111 22.20 -31.81 30.92
N THR A 112 23.18 -31.59 30.06
CA THR A 112 24.28 -32.52 29.78
C THR A 112 25.50 -32.27 30.66
N LYS A 113 25.38 -31.39 31.66
CA LYS A 113 26.46 -31.06 32.63
C LYS A 113 27.70 -30.44 31.99
N ARG A 114 27.58 -29.84 30.81
CA ARG A 114 28.66 -29.12 30.12
C ARG A 114 28.76 -27.66 30.56
N ALA A 115 27.73 -27.15 31.24
CA ALA A 115 27.69 -25.81 31.80
C ALA A 115 26.83 -25.79 33.06
N THR A 116 26.97 -24.75 33.87
CA THR A 116 26.16 -24.52 35.07
C THR A 116 25.14 -23.43 34.85
N VAL A 117 24.11 -23.39 35.71
CA VAL A 117 23.11 -22.32 35.70
C VAL A 117 23.75 -20.97 35.96
N GLU A 118 24.78 -20.92 36.82
CA GLU A 118 25.47 -19.69 37.17
C GLU A 118 26.23 -19.07 35.99
N GLU A 119 26.79 -19.91 35.12
CA GLU A 119 27.50 -19.42 33.91
C GLU A 119 26.58 -18.70 32.93
N TYR A 120 25.29 -19.07 32.92
CA TYR A 120 24.27 -18.49 32.03
C TYR A 120 23.18 -17.76 32.78
N ALA A 121 23.46 -17.28 34.02
CA ALA A 121 22.44 -16.64 34.84
C ALA A 121 21.75 -15.46 34.16
N ASN A 122 22.50 -14.62 33.47
CA ASN A 122 21.94 -13.46 32.76
C ASN A 122 21.06 -13.89 31.57
N GLU A 123 21.52 -14.85 30.78
CA GLU A 123 20.80 -15.38 29.63
C GLU A 123 19.52 -16.11 30.04
N ILE A 124 19.58 -16.88 31.14
CA ILE A 124 18.41 -17.57 31.70
C ILE A 124 17.37 -16.57 32.20
N ALA A 125 17.80 -15.50 32.87
CA ALA A 125 16.89 -14.44 33.30
C ALA A 125 16.21 -13.77 32.09
N GLU A 126 16.97 -13.51 31.03
CA GLU A 126 16.45 -12.93 29.78
C GLU A 126 15.49 -13.88 29.07
N MET A 127 15.79 -15.19 29.03
CA MET A 127 14.91 -16.23 28.47
C MET A 127 13.58 -16.25 29.22
N THR A 128 13.59 -16.18 30.55
CA THR A 128 12.39 -16.16 31.39
C THR A 128 11.56 -14.90 31.11
N GLU A 129 12.20 -13.76 31.04
CA GLU A 129 11.54 -12.49 30.73
C GLU A 129 10.86 -12.50 29.37
N LYS A 130 11.56 -13.00 28.34
CA LYS A 130 11.01 -13.12 26.99
C LYS A 130 9.87 -14.15 26.91
N ALA A 131 9.98 -15.28 27.60
CA ALA A 131 8.90 -16.26 27.68
C ALA A 131 7.65 -15.68 28.34
N ASN A 132 7.81 -14.90 29.40
CA ASN A 132 6.71 -14.22 30.07
C ASN A 132 6.07 -13.18 29.13
N ARG A 133 6.86 -12.45 28.36
CA ARG A 133 6.35 -11.50 27.38
C ARG A 133 5.55 -12.19 26.27
N ILE A 134 5.99 -13.34 25.79
CA ILE A 134 5.25 -14.14 24.80
C ILE A 134 3.88 -14.55 25.35
N ASN A 135 3.82 -15.02 26.59
CA ASN A 135 2.55 -15.36 27.24
C ASN A 135 1.62 -14.14 27.36
N GLU A 136 2.16 -12.98 27.70
CA GLU A 136 1.44 -11.72 27.76
C GLU A 136 0.90 -11.33 26.38
N ILE A 137 1.70 -11.47 25.33
CA ILE A 137 1.28 -11.20 23.94
C ILE A 137 0.15 -12.14 23.54
N ASN A 138 0.25 -13.43 23.87
CA ASN A 138 -0.82 -14.39 23.57
C ASN A 138 -2.13 -14.01 24.21
N GLU A 139 -2.11 -13.55 25.46
CA GLU A 139 -3.31 -13.04 26.17
C GLU A 139 -3.86 -11.80 25.50
N LEU A 140 -3.00 -10.87 25.09
CA LEU A 140 -3.42 -9.65 24.39
C LEU A 140 -4.03 -9.96 23.01
N LEU A 141 -3.48 -10.92 22.28
CA LEU A 141 -4.01 -11.36 20.99
C LEU A 141 -5.38 -12.02 21.13
N GLU A 142 -5.61 -12.78 22.19
CA GLU A 142 -6.90 -13.40 22.47
C GLU A 142 -7.98 -12.35 22.82
N SER A 143 -7.58 -11.21 23.37
CA SER A 143 -8.50 -10.13 23.78
C SER A 143 -8.87 -9.17 22.64
N LEU A 144 -8.21 -9.28 21.50
CA LEU A 144 -8.46 -8.41 20.34
C LEU A 144 -9.62 -8.89 19.46
#